data_92e80ef54d04d889d10dc150c3e299d4
#
_entry.id   92e80ef54d04d889d10dc150c3e299d4
#
_cell.length_a   1.000
_cell.length_b   1.000
_cell.length_c   1.000
_cell.angle_alpha   90.00
_cell.angle_beta   90.00
_cell.angle_gamma   90.00
#
_symmetry.space_group_name_H-M   'P 1'
#
loop_
_entity.id
_entity.type
_entity.pdbx_description
1 polymer ?
#
loop_
_entity_poly.entity_id
_entity_poly.type
_entity_poly.pdbx_seq_one_letter_code
_entity_poly.pdbx_strand_id
1 'polypeptide(L)'
;MSSKAVVRFKSFRRIAVIAAIFGGGVFAGAGALMPDGRPTPTGLDVPRWVTLKSSQVRARQGPGLDYQILWEYRAAGLPVQVIAETREWRKICDPDGSVAWIHRTVASGRRSVFNRSAEEILIHSGRSATSSVRARLSPRSIVSLDECEEGWCRVRARKIRGWVPERAVFGTQQRALCNAARPAGAGRS
;
A
#
# COMPACT_ATOMS: atom_id res chain seq x y z
N MET A 1 -53.73 -25.29 65.40
CA MET A 1 -53.65 -23.87 65.07
C MET A 1 -52.18 -23.53 65.23
N SER A 2 -51.51 -23.38 64.13
CA SER A 2 -50.03 -23.43 64.04
C SER A 2 -49.47 -22.02 63.90
N SER A 3 -48.60 -21.59 64.85
CA SER A 3 -48.02 -20.28 64.84
C SER A 3 -46.62 -20.42 64.25
N LYS A 4 -46.37 -19.81 63.08
CA LYS A 4 -45.09 -19.78 62.40
C LYS A 4 -44.21 -18.64 62.93
N ALA A 5 -43.10 -18.97 63.52
CA ALA A 5 -42.04 -18.05 63.91
C ALA A 5 -41.25 -17.55 62.68
N VAL A 6 -41.17 -16.25 62.48
CA VAL A 6 -40.36 -15.62 61.42
C VAL A 6 -39.00 -15.24 62.00
N VAL A 7 -37.96 -15.91 61.52
CA VAL A 7 -36.55 -15.59 61.83
C VAL A 7 -36.07 -14.51 60.87
N ARG A 8 -35.77 -13.32 61.37
CA ARG A 8 -35.13 -12.23 60.63
C ARG A 8 -33.62 -12.39 60.62
N PHE A 9 -33.04 -12.72 59.46
CA PHE A 9 -31.61 -12.65 59.21
C PHE A 9 -31.17 -11.21 58.94
N LYS A 10 -30.31 -10.67 59.81
CA LYS A 10 -29.60 -9.40 59.56
C LYS A 10 -28.45 -9.68 58.62
N SER A 11 -28.58 -9.15 57.40
CA SER A 11 -27.53 -9.19 56.39
C SER A 11 -26.43 -8.17 56.73
N PHE A 12 -25.24 -8.64 57.07
CA PHE A 12 -24.04 -7.84 57.17
C PHE A 12 -23.48 -7.58 55.74
N ARG A 13 -23.67 -6.39 55.23
CA ARG A 13 -23.01 -5.94 54.00
C ARG A 13 -21.51 -5.76 54.26
N ARG A 14 -20.72 -6.71 53.80
CA ARG A 14 -19.28 -6.52 53.66
C ARG A 14 -19.02 -5.68 52.40
N ILE A 15 -18.59 -4.44 52.59
CA ILE A 15 -18.12 -3.60 51.49
C ILE A 15 -16.74 -4.10 51.10
N ALA A 16 -16.64 -4.80 49.96
CA ALA A 16 -15.38 -5.12 49.35
C ALA A 16 -14.90 -3.91 48.54
N VAL A 17 -13.85 -3.26 49.03
CA VAL A 17 -13.14 -2.20 48.28
C VAL A 17 -12.31 -2.91 47.22
N ILE A 18 -12.78 -2.89 45.97
CA ILE A 18 -12.02 -3.34 44.82
C ILE A 18 -11.07 -2.19 44.47
N ALA A 19 -9.81 -2.31 44.81
CA ALA A 19 -8.74 -1.48 44.29
C ALA A 19 -8.56 -1.78 42.80
N ALA A 20 -9.10 -0.94 41.93
CA ALA A 20 -8.84 -0.99 40.49
C ALA A 20 -7.40 -0.56 40.25
N ILE A 21 -6.50 -1.53 40.04
CA ILE A 21 -5.15 -1.27 39.53
C ILE A 21 -5.31 -0.89 38.06
N PHE A 22 -5.30 0.40 37.76
CA PHE A 22 -5.11 0.90 36.41
C PHE A 22 -3.67 0.56 35.96
N GLY A 23 -3.49 -0.64 35.45
CA GLY A 23 -2.31 -0.99 34.69
C GLY A 23 -2.36 -0.21 33.37
N GLY A 24 -1.69 0.94 33.31
CA GLY A 24 -1.44 1.67 32.09
C GLY A 24 -0.59 0.79 31.15
N GLY A 25 -1.24 -0.05 30.33
CA GLY A 25 -0.60 -0.74 29.22
C GLY A 25 -0.16 0.31 28.23
N VAL A 26 1.15 0.60 28.17
CA VAL A 26 1.74 1.32 27.04
C VAL A 26 1.60 0.38 25.84
N PHE A 27 0.56 0.62 25.03
CA PHE A 27 0.49 0.05 23.70
C PHE A 27 1.61 0.69 22.89
N ALA A 28 2.79 0.06 22.88
CA ALA A 28 3.80 0.33 21.88
C ALA A 28 3.17 -0.06 20.55
N GLY A 29 2.63 0.92 19.81
CA GLY A 29 2.15 0.71 18.45
C GLY A 29 3.29 0.08 17.66
N ALA A 30 3.06 -1.08 17.05
CA ALA A 30 4.03 -1.70 16.16
C ALA A 30 4.30 -0.70 15.02
N GLY A 31 5.45 -0.02 15.07
CA GLY A 31 5.87 0.91 14.04
C GLY A 31 6.07 0.16 12.71
N ALA A 32 5.86 0.86 11.61
CA ALA A 32 6.11 0.30 10.28
C ALA A 32 7.58 -0.12 10.15
N LEU A 33 7.81 -1.35 9.65
CA LEU A 33 9.14 -1.95 9.55
C LEU A 33 9.57 -2.12 8.10
N MET A 34 10.87 -2.03 7.88
CA MET A 34 11.51 -2.46 6.63
C MET A 34 11.67 -4.00 6.62
N PRO A 35 11.94 -4.62 5.45
CA PRO A 35 12.14 -6.06 5.35
C PRO A 35 13.29 -6.61 6.20
N ASP A 36 14.23 -5.77 6.62
CA ASP A 36 15.33 -6.10 7.52
C ASP A 36 15.01 -5.91 9.02
N GLY A 37 13.74 -5.62 9.35
CA GLY A 37 13.25 -5.45 10.71
C GLY A 37 13.50 -4.07 11.32
N ARG A 38 14.18 -3.16 10.62
CA ARG A 38 14.40 -1.79 11.13
C ARG A 38 13.16 -0.92 10.93
N PRO A 39 12.88 0.04 11.83
CA PRO A 39 11.80 0.99 11.62
C PRO A 39 11.98 1.77 10.31
N THR A 40 10.87 2.02 9.60
CA THR A 40 10.91 2.83 8.40
C THR A 40 11.15 4.30 8.77
N PRO A 41 12.06 5.01 8.07
CA PRO A 41 12.34 6.42 8.36
C PRO A 41 11.14 7.36 8.20
N THR A 42 10.10 6.93 7.48
CA THR A 42 8.88 7.71 7.25
C THR A 42 7.71 7.31 8.14
N GLY A 43 7.82 6.22 8.90
CA GLY A 43 6.71 5.63 9.64
C GLY A 43 5.66 4.96 8.76
N LEU A 44 5.91 4.84 7.44
CA LEU A 44 4.99 4.19 6.49
C LEU A 44 5.44 2.76 6.19
N ASP A 45 4.48 1.87 6.01
CA ASP A 45 4.75 0.47 5.69
C ASP A 45 5.55 0.30 4.39
N VAL A 46 6.37 -0.75 4.36
CA VAL A 46 7.10 -1.25 3.21
C VAL A 46 6.81 -2.74 3.10
N PRO A 47 6.33 -3.26 1.93
CA PRO A 47 6.21 -2.53 0.67
C PRO A 47 4.98 -1.63 0.59
N ARG A 48 5.09 -0.54 -0.17
CA ARG A 48 3.95 0.33 -0.48
C ARG A 48 4.03 0.90 -1.88
N TRP A 49 2.90 1.33 -2.42
CA TRP A 49 2.81 1.92 -3.75
C TRP A 49 2.93 3.43 -3.70
N VAL A 50 3.68 3.96 -4.65
CA VAL A 50 3.78 5.39 -4.96
C VAL A 50 3.72 5.58 -6.47
N THR A 51 3.45 6.80 -6.94
CA THR A 51 3.50 7.14 -8.35
C THR A 51 4.61 8.14 -8.62
N LEU A 52 5.23 8.05 -9.79
CA LEU A 52 6.18 9.05 -10.25
C LEU A 52 5.44 10.36 -10.59
N LYS A 53 5.91 11.50 -10.08
CA LYS A 53 5.24 12.81 -10.27
C LYS A 53 5.47 13.39 -11.66
N SER A 54 6.61 13.13 -12.26
CA SER A 54 7.01 13.72 -13.54
C SER A 54 7.37 12.68 -14.58
N SER A 55 7.46 13.13 -15.82
CA SER A 55 7.94 12.32 -16.94
C SER A 55 9.48 12.28 -17.04
N GLN A 56 10.18 12.86 -16.08
CA GLN A 56 11.64 12.80 -16.00
C GLN A 56 12.04 12.49 -14.56
N VAL A 57 12.30 11.21 -14.27
CA VAL A 57 12.71 10.74 -12.96
C VAL A 57 13.97 9.90 -13.10
N ARG A 58 15.07 10.40 -12.57
CA ARG A 58 16.37 9.72 -12.57
C ARG A 58 16.36 8.59 -11.54
N ALA A 59 16.63 7.39 -12.01
CA ALA A 59 16.82 6.18 -11.22
C ALA A 59 18.32 5.97 -10.98
N ARG A 60 18.72 5.80 -9.73
CA ARG A 60 20.13 5.74 -9.33
C ARG A 60 20.49 4.40 -8.72
N GLN A 61 21.79 4.11 -8.72
CA GLN A 61 22.35 2.90 -8.13
C GLN A 61 22.26 2.89 -6.60
N GLY A 62 22.27 4.05 -5.96
CA GLY A 62 22.25 4.20 -4.50
C GLY A 62 21.46 5.41 -4.03
N PRO A 63 21.29 5.55 -2.70
CA PRO A 63 20.50 6.60 -2.07
C PRO A 63 21.31 7.90 -1.89
N GLY A 64 21.70 8.54 -2.99
CA GLY A 64 22.46 9.79 -3.00
C GLY A 64 22.62 10.37 -4.40
N LEU A 65 22.93 11.67 -4.49
CA LEU A 65 23.15 12.35 -5.76
C LEU A 65 24.47 11.90 -6.43
N ASP A 66 25.42 11.43 -5.65
CA ASP A 66 26.75 10.96 -6.11
C ASP A 66 26.69 9.58 -6.76
N TYR A 67 25.59 8.84 -6.54
CA TYR A 67 25.41 7.54 -7.18
C TYR A 67 25.07 7.69 -8.65
N GLN A 68 25.61 6.78 -9.46
CA GLN A 68 25.39 6.71 -10.90
C GLN A 68 23.90 6.68 -11.23
N ILE A 69 23.50 7.45 -12.26
CA ILE A 69 22.19 7.34 -12.88
C ILE A 69 22.18 6.08 -13.76
N LEU A 70 21.30 5.14 -13.45
CA LEU A 70 21.14 3.90 -14.20
C LEU A 70 20.26 4.09 -15.43
N TRP A 71 19.16 4.83 -15.26
CA TRP A 71 18.22 5.20 -16.32
C TRP A 71 17.32 6.37 -15.89
N GLU A 72 16.48 6.81 -16.80
CA GLU A 72 15.46 7.82 -16.57
C GLU A 72 14.08 7.26 -16.93
N TYR A 73 13.13 7.37 -16.01
CA TYR A 73 11.72 7.10 -16.30
C TYR A 73 11.11 8.29 -17.03
N ARG A 74 10.38 8.01 -18.13
CA ARG A 74 9.69 9.02 -18.94
C ARG A 74 8.18 8.85 -18.92
N ALA A 75 7.63 8.49 -17.77
CA ALA A 75 6.21 8.19 -17.60
C ALA A 75 5.69 8.78 -16.30
N ALA A 76 5.08 9.97 -16.38
CA ALA A 76 4.36 10.54 -15.25
C ALA A 76 3.20 9.63 -14.84
N GLY A 77 3.01 9.48 -13.54
CA GLY A 77 1.95 8.61 -13.00
C GLY A 77 2.31 7.13 -12.94
N LEU A 78 3.50 6.71 -13.39
CA LEU A 78 3.91 5.31 -13.34
C LEU A 78 3.88 4.79 -11.90
N PRO A 79 3.13 3.73 -11.58
CA PRO A 79 3.17 3.11 -10.28
C PRO A 79 4.49 2.36 -10.08
N VAL A 80 5.13 2.56 -8.94
CA VAL A 80 6.31 1.83 -8.51
C VAL A 80 6.15 1.42 -7.06
N GLN A 81 6.70 0.27 -6.68
CA GLN A 81 6.60 -0.21 -5.31
C GLN A 81 7.85 0.16 -4.52
N VAL A 82 7.69 0.90 -3.42
CA VAL A 82 8.78 1.15 -2.47
C VAL A 82 9.04 -0.14 -1.70
N ILE A 83 10.26 -0.66 -1.76
CA ILE A 83 10.70 -1.91 -1.13
C ILE A 83 11.72 -1.69 -0.01
N ALA A 84 12.33 -0.52 0.07
CA ALA A 84 13.14 -0.02 1.16
C ALA A 84 13.26 1.50 1.07
N GLU A 85 13.69 2.16 2.14
CA GLU A 85 13.85 3.61 2.11
C GLU A 85 14.92 4.11 3.07
N THR A 86 15.41 5.30 2.79
CA THR A 86 16.07 6.20 3.73
C THR A 86 15.18 7.43 3.95
N ARG A 87 15.63 8.40 4.76
CA ARG A 87 14.88 9.64 4.96
C ARG A 87 14.55 10.33 3.63
N GLU A 88 15.52 10.43 2.71
CA GLU A 88 15.39 11.18 1.45
C GLU A 88 15.14 10.30 0.22
N TRP A 89 15.47 9.01 0.26
CA TRP A 89 15.46 8.15 -0.91
C TRP A 89 14.52 6.96 -0.74
N ARG A 90 13.98 6.50 -1.86
CA ARG A 90 13.10 5.33 -1.96
C ARG A 90 13.74 4.31 -2.88
N LYS A 91 14.00 3.11 -2.38
CA LYS A 91 14.35 1.96 -3.21
C LYS A 91 13.07 1.41 -3.79
N ILE A 92 12.98 1.38 -5.11
CA ILE A 92 11.74 1.02 -5.80
C ILE A 92 11.92 -0.24 -6.64
N CYS A 93 10.81 -0.95 -6.83
CA CYS A 93 10.62 -2.00 -7.81
C CYS A 93 9.66 -1.47 -8.88
N ASP A 94 10.06 -1.50 -10.14
CA ASP A 94 9.28 -1.01 -11.27
C ASP A 94 8.45 -2.12 -11.95
N PRO A 95 7.60 -1.81 -12.94
CA PRO A 95 6.80 -2.80 -13.65
C PRO A 95 7.60 -3.91 -14.34
N ASP A 96 8.85 -3.65 -14.70
CA ASP A 96 9.73 -4.62 -15.38
C ASP A 96 10.50 -5.47 -14.35
N GLY A 97 10.29 -5.25 -13.05
CA GLY A 97 11.00 -5.93 -11.97
C GLY A 97 12.39 -5.37 -11.72
N SER A 98 12.73 -4.22 -12.29
CA SER A 98 14.00 -3.55 -12.05
C SER A 98 13.99 -2.80 -10.72
N VAL A 99 15.16 -2.73 -10.08
CA VAL A 99 15.35 -2.09 -8.78
C VAL A 99 16.26 -0.88 -8.93
N ALA A 100 15.86 0.26 -8.36
CA ALA A 100 16.66 1.48 -8.34
C ALA A 100 16.28 2.38 -7.17
N TRP A 101 17.07 3.44 -6.96
CA TRP A 101 16.79 4.49 -6.01
C TRP A 101 16.28 5.75 -6.69
N ILE A 102 15.21 6.32 -6.16
CA ILE A 102 14.66 7.62 -6.56
C ILE A 102 14.56 8.55 -5.36
N HIS A 103 14.69 9.84 -5.58
CA HIS A 103 14.51 10.81 -4.51
C HIS A 103 13.03 10.94 -4.12
N ARG A 104 12.72 11.14 -2.84
CA ARG A 104 11.33 11.22 -2.33
C ARG A 104 10.48 12.30 -2.99
N THR A 105 11.09 13.41 -3.43
CA THR A 105 10.36 14.53 -4.03
C THR A 105 9.72 14.22 -5.38
N VAL A 106 10.25 13.21 -6.10
CA VAL A 106 9.70 12.76 -7.38
C VAL A 106 8.64 11.67 -7.25
N ALA A 107 8.34 11.25 -6.01
CA ALA A 107 7.30 10.28 -5.69
C ALA A 107 6.07 10.96 -5.07
N SER A 108 4.88 10.40 -5.31
CA SER A 108 3.61 10.84 -4.76
C SER A 108 2.86 9.65 -4.16
N GLY A 109 2.16 9.86 -3.05
CA GLY A 109 1.23 8.88 -2.47
C GLY A 109 -0.06 8.68 -3.27
N ARG A 110 -0.30 9.43 -4.35
CA ARG A 110 -1.43 9.17 -5.25
C ARG A 110 -1.31 7.77 -5.84
N ARG A 111 -2.44 7.11 -5.99
CA ARG A 111 -2.47 5.76 -6.51
C ARG A 111 -2.78 5.76 -8.01
N SER A 112 -2.12 4.90 -8.73
CA SER A 112 -2.35 4.64 -10.14
C SER A 112 -2.18 3.15 -10.42
N VAL A 113 -2.68 2.71 -11.56
CA VAL A 113 -2.44 1.38 -12.13
C VAL A 113 -1.92 1.50 -13.54
N PHE A 114 -1.20 0.49 -13.96
CA PHE A 114 -0.54 0.41 -15.26
C PHE A 114 -0.95 -0.88 -15.97
N ASN A 115 -1.38 -0.77 -17.23
CA ASN A 115 -1.58 -1.93 -18.08
C ASN A 115 -0.21 -2.41 -18.60
N ARG A 116 0.33 -3.46 -17.97
CA ARG A 116 1.61 -4.05 -18.36
C ARG A 116 1.49 -5.05 -19.52
N SER A 117 0.26 -5.52 -19.82
CA SER A 117 0.03 -6.50 -20.89
C SER A 117 0.17 -5.86 -22.27
N ALA A 118 0.32 -6.70 -23.28
CA ALA A 118 0.25 -6.29 -24.69
C ALA A 118 -1.20 -6.10 -25.18
N GLU A 119 -2.18 -6.45 -24.36
CA GLU A 119 -3.60 -6.40 -24.70
C GLU A 119 -4.33 -5.28 -23.99
N GLU A 120 -5.49 -4.90 -24.52
CA GLU A 120 -6.38 -3.95 -23.88
C GLU A 120 -7.08 -4.58 -22.67
N ILE A 121 -7.26 -3.79 -21.61
CA ILE A 121 -8.07 -4.15 -20.45
C ILE A 121 -9.40 -3.43 -20.53
N LEU A 122 -10.50 -4.17 -20.42
CA LEU A 122 -11.84 -3.57 -20.44
C LEU A 122 -12.14 -2.87 -19.13
N ILE A 123 -12.65 -1.65 -19.24
CA ILE A 123 -13.15 -0.87 -18.10
C ILE A 123 -14.67 -1.08 -18.05
N HIS A 124 -15.14 -1.77 -17.04
CA HIS A 124 -16.53 -2.15 -16.84
C HIS A 124 -17.32 -1.11 -16.04
N SER A 125 -18.65 -1.10 -16.20
CA SER A 125 -19.54 -0.24 -15.42
C SER A 125 -19.69 -0.67 -13.96
N GLY A 126 -19.51 -1.95 -13.67
CA GLY A 126 -19.61 -2.59 -12.37
C GLY A 126 -18.54 -3.63 -12.13
N ARG A 127 -18.49 -4.19 -10.93
CA ARG A 127 -17.56 -5.25 -10.50
C ARG A 127 -17.96 -6.62 -11.05
N SER A 128 -18.12 -6.72 -12.38
CA SER A 128 -18.46 -7.96 -13.05
C SER A 128 -17.98 -7.92 -14.49
N ALA A 129 -17.47 -9.05 -14.99
CA ALA A 129 -17.09 -9.23 -16.39
C ALA A 129 -18.28 -9.18 -17.36
N THR A 130 -19.49 -9.39 -16.85
CA THR A 130 -20.74 -9.34 -17.64
C THR A 130 -21.36 -7.93 -17.65
N SER A 131 -20.85 -6.99 -16.84
CA SER A 131 -21.35 -5.62 -16.85
C SER A 131 -20.87 -4.87 -18.11
N SER A 132 -21.62 -3.83 -18.51
CA SER A 132 -21.34 -3.09 -19.73
C SER A 132 -19.92 -2.49 -19.75
N VAL A 133 -19.29 -2.49 -20.91
CA VAL A 133 -17.96 -1.90 -21.10
C VAL A 133 -18.10 -0.40 -21.35
N ARG A 134 -17.42 0.42 -20.57
CA ARG A 134 -17.38 1.89 -20.67
C ARG A 134 -16.22 2.41 -21.50
N ALA A 135 -15.09 1.71 -21.45
CA ALA A 135 -13.87 2.09 -22.17
C ALA A 135 -12.90 0.92 -22.23
N ARG A 136 -11.79 1.13 -22.93
CA ARG A 136 -10.67 0.20 -23.01
C ARG A 136 -9.39 0.91 -22.55
N LEU A 137 -8.63 0.24 -21.73
CA LEU A 137 -7.31 0.69 -21.27
C LEU A 137 -6.25 0.06 -22.19
N SER A 138 -5.71 0.85 -23.07
CA SER A 138 -4.71 0.39 -24.05
C SER A 138 -3.44 -0.15 -23.36
N PRO A 139 -2.67 -1.00 -24.03
CA PRO A 139 -1.35 -1.43 -23.57
C PRO A 139 -0.50 -0.23 -23.13
N ARG A 140 0.28 -0.42 -22.07
CA ARG A 140 1.19 0.57 -21.47
C ARG A 140 0.54 1.86 -20.99
N SER A 141 -0.80 1.89 -20.88
CA SER A 141 -1.52 3.05 -20.34
C SER A 141 -1.49 3.07 -18.82
N ILE A 142 -1.46 4.27 -18.26
CA ILE A 142 -1.52 4.54 -16.83
C ILE A 142 -2.83 5.29 -16.55
N VAL A 143 -3.54 4.87 -15.51
CA VAL A 143 -4.77 5.52 -15.05
C VAL A 143 -4.77 5.66 -13.53
N SER A 144 -5.50 6.65 -13.02
CA SER A 144 -5.66 6.82 -11.58
C SER A 144 -6.44 5.66 -10.98
N LEU A 145 -6.03 5.22 -9.80
CA LEU A 145 -6.71 4.23 -8.98
C LEU A 145 -7.44 4.94 -7.86
N ASP A 146 -8.76 4.73 -7.75
CA ASP A 146 -9.56 5.24 -6.65
C ASP A 146 -9.57 4.23 -5.48
N GLU A 147 -9.94 2.97 -5.73
CA GLU A 147 -10.05 1.91 -4.72
C GLU A 147 -10.00 0.51 -5.36
N CYS A 148 -9.77 -0.54 -4.53
CA CYS A 148 -9.91 -1.94 -4.95
C CYS A 148 -10.75 -2.69 -3.93
N GLU A 149 -11.74 -3.46 -4.40
CA GLU A 149 -12.65 -4.28 -3.60
C GLU A 149 -12.99 -5.58 -4.35
N GLU A 150 -13.04 -6.68 -3.64
CA GLU A 150 -13.50 -7.99 -4.16
C GLU A 150 -12.83 -8.39 -5.48
N GLY A 151 -11.53 -8.11 -5.64
CA GLY A 151 -10.77 -8.45 -6.84
C GLY A 151 -11.01 -7.52 -8.04
N TRP A 152 -11.68 -6.39 -7.83
CA TRP A 152 -11.89 -5.33 -8.82
C TRP A 152 -11.34 -4.00 -8.34
N CYS A 153 -10.77 -3.23 -9.24
CA CYS A 153 -10.24 -1.91 -8.95
C CYS A 153 -11.01 -0.84 -9.71
N ARG A 154 -11.46 0.20 -9.00
CA ARG A 154 -12.10 1.37 -9.59
C ARG A 154 -11.05 2.32 -10.09
N VAL A 155 -11.05 2.54 -11.39
CA VAL A 155 -10.08 3.38 -12.09
C VAL A 155 -10.73 4.59 -12.74
N ARG A 156 -9.92 5.63 -12.95
CA ARG A 156 -10.34 6.84 -13.64
C ARG A 156 -9.39 7.16 -14.78
N ALA A 157 -9.93 7.06 -15.99
CA ALA A 157 -9.26 7.41 -17.23
C ALA A 157 -9.87 8.70 -17.78
N ARG A 158 -9.22 9.86 -17.60
CA ARG A 158 -9.79 11.18 -17.96
C ARG A 158 -11.14 11.42 -17.27
N LYS A 159 -12.24 11.49 -18.06
CA LYS A 159 -13.62 11.67 -17.55
C LYS A 159 -14.36 10.35 -17.29
N ILE A 160 -13.79 9.22 -17.68
CA ILE A 160 -14.43 7.91 -17.56
C ILE A 160 -13.99 7.28 -16.23
N ARG A 161 -14.96 6.74 -15.49
CA ARG A 161 -14.75 5.91 -14.29
C ARG A 161 -15.37 4.55 -14.52
N GLY A 162 -14.72 3.51 -14.02
CA GLY A 162 -15.23 2.16 -14.08
C GLY A 162 -14.30 1.17 -13.40
N TRP A 163 -14.57 -0.09 -13.56
CA TRP A 163 -13.93 -1.18 -12.85
C TRP A 163 -13.10 -2.04 -13.78
N VAL A 164 -11.92 -2.40 -13.34
CA VAL A 164 -11.03 -3.36 -14.01
C VAL A 164 -10.72 -4.52 -13.06
N PRO A 165 -10.50 -5.75 -13.56
CA PRO A 165 -10.04 -6.84 -12.69
C PRO A 165 -8.69 -6.47 -12.05
N GLU A 166 -8.56 -6.61 -10.74
CA GLU A 166 -7.34 -6.28 -10.01
C GLU A 166 -6.12 -7.04 -10.55
N ARG A 167 -6.29 -8.32 -10.89
CA ARG A 167 -5.22 -9.17 -11.44
C ARG A 167 -4.70 -8.71 -12.81
N ALA A 168 -5.50 -7.92 -13.54
CA ALA A 168 -5.14 -7.45 -14.89
C ALA A 168 -4.21 -6.22 -14.85
N VAL A 169 -4.10 -5.55 -13.73
CA VAL A 169 -3.34 -4.28 -13.61
C VAL A 169 -2.15 -4.42 -12.66
N PHE A 170 -1.11 -3.66 -12.93
CA PHE A 170 0.03 -3.49 -12.05
C PHE A 170 -0.16 -2.25 -11.18
N GLY A 171 0.17 -2.32 -9.88
CA GLY A 171 0.06 -1.19 -8.95
C GLY A 171 -0.84 -1.45 -7.74
N THR A 172 -1.30 -2.70 -7.55
CA THR A 172 -2.23 -3.08 -6.47
C THR A 172 -1.68 -4.13 -5.51
N GLN A 173 -0.67 -4.89 -5.92
CA GLN A 173 -0.12 -6.03 -5.19
C GLN A 173 0.38 -5.60 -3.79
N GLN A 174 -0.05 -6.33 -2.76
CA GLN A 174 0.32 -6.02 -1.38
C GLN A 174 1.68 -6.60 -0.97
N ARG A 175 2.08 -7.73 -1.58
CA ARG A 175 3.40 -8.33 -1.33
C ARG A 175 4.51 -7.58 -2.05
N ALA A 176 5.74 -7.70 -1.55
CA ALA A 176 6.92 -7.20 -2.26
C ALA A 176 7.10 -7.93 -3.61
N LEU A 177 7.22 -7.17 -4.68
CA LEU A 177 7.43 -7.69 -6.04
C LEU A 177 8.90 -7.95 -6.34
N CYS A 178 9.79 -7.20 -5.70
CA CYS A 178 11.24 -7.37 -5.78
C CYS A 178 11.82 -7.60 -4.38
N ASN A 179 12.91 -8.35 -4.31
CA ASN A 179 13.67 -8.49 -3.09
C ASN A 179 14.38 -7.16 -2.76
N ALA A 180 14.20 -6.65 -1.54
CA ALA A 180 14.84 -5.41 -1.08
C ALA A 180 16.37 -5.50 -1.01
N ALA A 181 16.94 -6.69 -0.82
CA ALA A 181 18.39 -6.92 -0.84
C ALA A 181 18.97 -6.87 -2.28
N ARG A 182 18.12 -6.99 -3.32
CA ARG A 182 18.58 -6.98 -4.72
C ARG A 182 19.30 -5.68 -5.04
N PRO A 183 20.50 -5.71 -5.65
CA PRO A 183 21.20 -4.50 -6.03
C PRO A 183 20.40 -3.68 -7.06
N ALA A 184 20.55 -2.35 -6.99
CA ALA A 184 19.98 -1.47 -8.00
C ALA A 184 20.65 -1.72 -9.35
N GLY A 185 19.88 -1.63 -10.43
CA GLY A 185 20.33 -1.99 -11.78
C GLY A 185 20.03 -3.45 -12.16
N ALA A 186 19.80 -4.32 -11.19
CA ALA A 186 19.42 -5.70 -11.49
C ALA A 186 18.01 -5.77 -12.07
N GLY A 187 17.82 -6.55 -13.14
CA GLY A 187 16.53 -6.79 -13.78
C GLY A 187 16.32 -6.14 -15.14
N ARG A 188 17.17 -5.21 -15.54
CA ARG A 188 17.24 -4.75 -16.94
C ARG A 188 18.34 -5.48 -17.67
N SER A 189 18.01 -6.34 -18.58
CA SER A 189 18.85 -6.91 -19.65
C SER A 189 18.52 -6.21 -20.95
#